data_0c35b782e5c05bc35b4e9ec3b6e84b6d
#
_entry.id   0c35b782e5c05bc35b4e9ec3b6e84b6d
#
_cell.length_a   1.000
_cell.length_b   1.000
_cell.length_c   1.000
_cell.angle_alpha   90.00
_cell.angle_beta   90.00
_cell.angle_gamma   90.00
#
_symmetry.space_group_name_H-M   'P 1'
#
loop_
_entity.id
_entity.type
_entity.pdbx_description
1 polymer ?
#
loop_
_entity_poly.entity_id
_entity_poly.type
_entity_poly.pdbx_seq_one_letter_code
_entity_poly.pdbx_strand_id
1 'polypeptide(L)'
;MLVFFYALFLTLFGDFVEILLSYIKTNLDVEFYQNKRKRCEGMYKEYNPNPHGKRTGDCVIRAVSKAIGQSWEQTYLDLSLQGYLMGDVLSSNSVWGAYLKGNGFERDMVANDCPECYTIEDFCREYPKGTFVVGTGSHAVAVVDGDYYDAWNSGNDAPLYFYKKGMTDKVAEQH
;
A
#
# COMPACT_ATOMS: atom_id res chain seq x y z
N MET A 1 60.86 26.48 -13.35
CA MET A 1 59.60 27.06 -13.83
C MET A 1 58.66 25.99 -14.39
N LEU A 2 59.08 25.05 -15.22
CA LEU A 2 58.24 23.97 -15.79
C LEU A 2 57.63 23.01 -14.75
N VAL A 3 58.34 22.65 -13.70
CA VAL A 3 57.92 21.69 -12.68
C VAL A 3 56.78 22.23 -11.84
N PHE A 4 56.74 23.52 -11.58
CA PHE A 4 55.66 24.18 -10.83
C PHE A 4 54.35 24.23 -11.64
N PHE A 5 54.43 24.42 -12.94
CA PHE A 5 53.25 24.38 -13.81
C PHE A 5 52.67 22.99 -13.93
N TYR A 6 53.48 21.96 -13.94
CA TYR A 6 53.05 20.57 -14.02
C TYR A 6 52.34 20.10 -12.72
N ALA A 7 52.89 20.51 -11.55
CA ALA A 7 52.26 20.20 -10.28
C ALA A 7 50.92 20.94 -10.12
N LEU A 8 50.83 22.20 -10.54
CA LEU A 8 49.56 22.95 -10.50
C LEU A 8 48.50 22.38 -11.48
N PHE A 9 48.94 21.91 -12.61
CA PHE A 9 48.03 21.26 -13.60
C PHE A 9 47.47 19.93 -13.07
N LEU A 10 48.28 19.11 -12.39
CA LEU A 10 47.87 17.83 -11.79
C LEU A 10 46.89 18.03 -10.63
N THR A 11 47.06 19.09 -9.79
CA THR A 11 46.13 19.39 -8.70
C THR A 11 44.79 19.87 -9.24
N LEU A 12 44.77 20.81 -10.20
CA LEU A 12 43.57 21.34 -10.80
C LEU A 12 42.79 20.24 -11.59
N PHE A 13 43.48 19.31 -12.22
CA PHE A 13 42.88 18.18 -12.91
C PHE A 13 42.31 17.14 -11.94
N GLY A 14 43.01 16.91 -10.80
CA GLY A 14 42.55 16.06 -9.71
C GLY A 14 41.25 16.58 -9.08
N ASP A 15 41.21 17.85 -8.72
CA ASP A 15 40.03 18.48 -8.14
C ASP A 15 38.84 18.48 -9.10
N PHE A 16 39.07 18.70 -10.39
CA PHE A 16 38.04 18.65 -11.40
C PHE A 16 37.46 17.22 -11.57
N VAL A 17 38.30 16.20 -11.55
CA VAL A 17 37.89 14.79 -11.64
C VAL A 17 37.08 14.39 -10.39
N GLU A 18 37.48 14.83 -9.19
CA GLU A 18 36.71 14.54 -7.97
C GLU A 18 35.35 15.21 -7.97
N ILE A 19 35.25 16.47 -8.41
CA ILE A 19 33.97 17.18 -8.57
C ILE A 19 33.08 16.47 -9.57
N LEU A 20 33.63 16.05 -10.70
CA LEU A 20 32.89 15.33 -11.74
C LEU A 20 32.39 13.96 -11.24
N LEU A 21 33.21 13.22 -10.51
CA LEU A 21 32.83 11.93 -9.91
C LEU A 21 31.76 12.11 -8.83
N SER A 22 31.87 13.14 -8.00
CA SER A 22 30.84 13.49 -7.02
C SER A 22 29.51 13.84 -7.69
N TYR A 23 29.54 14.63 -8.78
CA TYR A 23 28.36 15.00 -9.54
C TYR A 23 27.70 13.79 -10.22
N ILE A 24 28.50 12.89 -10.81
CA ILE A 24 27.99 11.64 -11.41
C ILE A 24 27.39 10.74 -10.35
N LYS A 25 28.04 10.58 -9.20
CA LYS A 25 27.54 9.77 -8.09
C LYS A 25 26.20 10.28 -7.56
N THR A 26 26.08 11.59 -7.33
CA THR A 26 24.81 12.19 -6.88
C THR A 26 23.69 12.04 -7.89
N ASN A 27 23.96 12.17 -9.19
CA ASN A 27 22.95 11.97 -10.23
C ASN A 27 22.55 10.48 -10.36
N LEU A 28 23.50 9.54 -10.28
CA LEU A 28 23.22 8.11 -10.27
C LEU A 28 22.40 7.71 -9.04
N ASP A 29 22.71 8.26 -7.86
CA ASP A 29 21.93 8.01 -6.65
C ASP A 29 20.50 8.57 -6.79
N VAL A 30 20.33 9.77 -7.31
CA VAL A 30 19.00 10.36 -7.56
C VAL A 30 18.22 9.53 -8.59
N GLU A 31 18.84 9.10 -9.68
CA GLU A 31 18.21 8.28 -10.71
C GLU A 31 17.86 6.87 -10.18
N PHE A 32 18.74 6.29 -9.36
CA PHE A 32 18.49 5.03 -8.66
C PHE A 32 17.32 5.15 -7.68
N TYR A 33 17.26 6.23 -6.88
CA TYR A 33 16.13 6.51 -5.98
C TYR A 33 14.84 6.78 -6.76
N GLN A 34 14.90 7.49 -7.86
CA GLN A 34 13.72 7.75 -8.69
C GLN A 34 13.22 6.48 -9.40
N ASN A 35 14.13 5.63 -9.89
CA ASN A 35 13.79 4.35 -10.49
C ASN A 35 13.28 3.33 -9.44
N LYS A 36 13.80 3.36 -8.23
CA LYS A 36 13.28 2.58 -7.10
C LYS A 36 11.89 3.06 -6.70
N ARG A 37 11.67 4.38 -6.70
CA ARG A 37 10.37 4.99 -6.43
C ARG A 37 9.32 4.59 -7.49
N LYS A 38 9.66 4.67 -8.77
CA LYS A 38 8.79 4.23 -9.89
C LYS A 38 8.48 2.72 -9.87
N ARG A 39 9.38 1.88 -9.36
CA ARG A 39 9.20 0.42 -9.29
C ARG A 39 8.36 -0.04 -8.11
N CYS A 40 8.11 0.84 -7.15
CA CYS A 40 7.37 0.57 -5.91
C CYS A 40 6.19 1.54 -5.71
N GLU A 41 5.77 2.29 -6.72
CA GLU A 41 4.52 3.04 -6.67
C GLU A 41 3.38 2.05 -6.76
N GLY A 42 2.62 1.90 -5.67
CA GLY A 42 1.37 1.17 -5.67
C GLY A 42 0.47 1.74 -6.76
N MET A 43 0.02 0.88 -7.66
CA MET A 43 -0.76 1.32 -8.80
C MET A 43 -2.24 1.30 -8.45
N TYR A 44 -2.90 2.45 -8.63
CA TYR A 44 -4.35 2.52 -8.57
C TYR A 44 -4.98 1.55 -9.59
N LYS A 45 -5.89 0.73 -9.11
CA LYS A 45 -6.74 -0.14 -9.93
C LYS A 45 -8.19 0.23 -9.68
N GLU A 46 -8.86 0.71 -10.71
CA GLU A 46 -10.30 0.92 -10.59
C GLU A 46 -11.01 -0.39 -10.30
N TYR A 47 -11.77 -0.41 -9.22
CA TYR A 47 -12.50 -1.58 -8.76
C TYR A 47 -13.85 -1.18 -8.17
N ASN A 48 -14.91 -1.42 -8.92
CA ASN A 48 -16.28 -1.20 -8.50
C ASN A 48 -17.16 -2.41 -8.84
N PRO A 49 -17.17 -3.45 -7.99
CA PRO A 49 -17.96 -4.65 -8.21
C PRO A 49 -19.45 -4.48 -7.87
N ASN A 50 -19.90 -3.29 -7.47
CA ASN A 50 -21.29 -3.03 -7.13
C ASN A 50 -22.20 -3.22 -8.35
N PRO A 51 -23.16 -4.15 -8.33
CA PRO A 51 -24.01 -4.48 -9.50
C PRO A 51 -24.92 -3.33 -9.92
N HIS A 52 -25.14 -2.33 -9.03
CA HIS A 52 -25.93 -1.14 -9.31
C HIS A 52 -25.04 0.06 -9.72
N GLY A 53 -23.75 -0.12 -9.89
CA GLY A 53 -22.81 0.91 -10.29
C GLY A 53 -22.61 2.04 -9.28
N LYS A 54 -23.09 1.88 -8.04
CA LYS A 54 -22.86 2.88 -6.98
C LYS A 54 -21.36 2.97 -6.66
N ARG A 55 -20.89 4.19 -6.45
CA ARG A 55 -19.47 4.45 -6.15
C ARG A 55 -19.25 4.85 -4.67
N THR A 56 -20.29 5.06 -3.90
CA THR A 56 -20.23 5.53 -2.51
C THR A 56 -21.14 4.71 -1.60
N GLY A 57 -20.81 4.66 -0.31
CA GLY A 57 -21.61 4.02 0.73
C GLY A 57 -21.36 2.51 0.91
N ASP A 58 -20.50 1.90 0.09
CA ASP A 58 -20.21 0.45 0.10
C ASP A 58 -18.70 0.14 0.07
N CYS A 59 -17.85 1.09 0.47
CA CYS A 59 -16.39 0.94 0.44
C CYS A 59 -15.92 -0.31 1.22
N VAL A 60 -16.50 -0.59 2.37
CA VAL A 60 -16.19 -1.78 3.16
C VAL A 60 -16.48 -3.07 2.37
N ILE A 61 -17.65 -3.14 1.72
CA ILE A 61 -18.04 -4.33 0.95
C ILE A 61 -17.07 -4.53 -0.22
N ARG A 62 -16.73 -3.46 -0.95
CA ARG A 62 -15.76 -3.50 -2.05
C ARG A 62 -14.38 -3.96 -1.59
N ALA A 63 -13.87 -3.34 -0.52
CA ALA A 63 -12.54 -3.66 0.00
C ALA A 63 -12.47 -5.12 0.50
N VAL A 64 -13.49 -5.56 1.26
CA VAL A 64 -13.56 -6.93 1.79
C VAL A 64 -13.75 -7.94 0.66
N SER A 65 -14.65 -7.69 -0.30
CA SER A 65 -14.86 -8.60 -1.45
C SER A 65 -13.57 -8.82 -2.23
N LYS A 66 -12.81 -7.74 -2.49
CA LYS A 66 -11.52 -7.83 -3.18
C LYS A 66 -10.49 -8.63 -2.39
N ALA A 67 -10.36 -8.35 -1.10
CA ALA A 67 -9.35 -8.98 -0.24
C ALA A 67 -9.61 -10.48 0.00
N ILE A 68 -10.89 -10.88 0.08
CA ILE A 68 -11.27 -12.28 0.29
C ILE A 68 -11.34 -13.04 -1.04
N GLY A 69 -11.57 -12.34 -2.16
CA GLY A 69 -11.77 -12.94 -3.47
C GLY A 69 -13.22 -13.45 -3.66
N GLN A 70 -14.19 -12.71 -3.11
CA GLN A 70 -15.61 -13.07 -3.09
C GLN A 70 -16.42 -12.05 -3.91
N SER A 71 -17.64 -12.41 -4.37
CA SER A 71 -18.51 -11.45 -5.05
C SER A 71 -18.98 -10.34 -4.09
N TRP A 72 -19.39 -9.22 -4.65
CA TRP A 72 -19.94 -8.10 -3.87
C TRP A 72 -21.22 -8.53 -3.14
N GLU A 73 -22.11 -9.28 -3.83
CA GLU A 73 -23.40 -9.73 -3.29
C GLU A 73 -23.20 -10.66 -2.10
N GLN A 74 -22.32 -11.64 -2.25
CA GLN A 74 -22.04 -12.57 -1.15
C GLN A 74 -21.41 -11.84 0.04
N THR A 75 -20.47 -10.94 -0.22
CA THR A 75 -19.83 -10.13 0.83
C THR A 75 -20.84 -9.23 1.52
N TYR A 76 -21.79 -8.65 0.77
CA TYR A 76 -22.86 -7.85 1.33
C TYR A 76 -23.75 -8.66 2.30
N LEU A 77 -24.15 -9.87 1.87
CA LEU A 77 -24.99 -10.76 2.69
C LEU A 77 -24.24 -11.22 3.96
N ASP A 78 -22.99 -11.61 3.83
CA ASP A 78 -22.18 -12.09 4.95
C ASP A 78 -21.93 -10.98 5.99
N LEU A 79 -21.57 -9.78 5.54
CA LEU A 79 -21.39 -8.62 6.42
C LEU A 79 -22.71 -8.19 7.05
N SER A 80 -23.85 -8.29 6.33
CA SER A 80 -25.17 -8.01 6.89
C SER A 80 -25.53 -9.00 7.98
N LEU A 81 -25.28 -10.30 7.76
CA LEU A 81 -25.49 -11.35 8.77
C LEU A 81 -24.58 -11.11 9.99
N GLN A 82 -23.31 -10.82 9.75
CA GLN A 82 -22.38 -10.50 10.85
C GLN A 82 -22.86 -9.30 11.67
N GLY A 83 -23.32 -8.23 10.99
CA GLY A 83 -23.89 -7.06 11.65
C GLY A 83 -25.16 -7.38 12.46
N TYR A 84 -26.06 -8.17 11.87
CA TYR A 84 -27.25 -8.65 12.59
C TYR A 84 -26.91 -9.40 13.88
N LEU A 85 -25.96 -10.35 13.80
CA LEU A 85 -25.52 -11.12 14.96
C LEU A 85 -24.84 -10.27 16.04
N MET A 86 -24.20 -9.17 15.64
CA MET A 86 -23.52 -8.25 16.56
C MET A 86 -24.41 -7.09 17.02
N GLY A 87 -25.60 -6.93 16.45
CA GLY A 87 -26.49 -5.81 16.73
C GLY A 87 -25.96 -4.45 16.22
N ASP A 88 -25.21 -4.46 15.12
CA ASP A 88 -24.53 -3.27 14.58
C ASP A 88 -24.64 -3.23 13.05
N VAL A 89 -24.35 -2.08 12.43
CA VAL A 89 -24.42 -1.91 10.98
C VAL A 89 -23.23 -2.59 10.28
N LEU A 90 -23.46 -3.15 9.10
CA LEU A 90 -22.45 -3.90 8.34
C LEU A 90 -21.16 -3.11 8.06
N SER A 91 -21.22 -1.78 7.99
CA SER A 91 -20.07 -0.89 7.75
C SER A 91 -19.33 -0.48 9.04
N SER A 92 -19.81 -0.91 10.20
CA SER A 92 -19.13 -0.66 11.47
C SER A 92 -17.77 -1.37 11.51
N ASN A 93 -16.75 -0.69 12.04
CA ASN A 93 -15.40 -1.24 12.18
C ASN A 93 -15.35 -2.53 13.02
N SER A 94 -16.27 -2.67 13.98
CA SER A 94 -16.42 -3.89 14.79
C SER A 94 -16.91 -5.06 13.93
N VAL A 95 -17.88 -4.83 13.05
CA VAL A 95 -18.52 -5.87 12.23
C VAL A 95 -17.57 -6.41 11.16
N TRP A 96 -17.07 -5.53 10.27
CA TRP A 96 -16.20 -6.01 9.21
C TRP A 96 -14.83 -6.46 9.73
N GLY A 97 -14.38 -5.90 10.87
CA GLY A 97 -13.19 -6.36 11.54
C GLY A 97 -13.34 -7.77 12.12
N ALA A 98 -14.50 -8.09 12.72
CA ALA A 98 -14.80 -9.46 13.19
C ALA A 98 -14.88 -10.44 12.02
N TYR A 99 -15.54 -10.02 10.92
CA TYR A 99 -15.65 -10.83 9.71
C TYR A 99 -14.28 -11.13 9.09
N LEU A 100 -13.41 -10.12 8.95
CA LEU A 100 -12.05 -10.32 8.46
C LEU A 100 -11.23 -11.25 9.35
N LYS A 101 -11.31 -11.09 10.67
CA LYS A 101 -10.64 -12.00 11.63
C LYS A 101 -11.10 -13.43 11.46
N GLY A 102 -12.42 -13.66 11.31
CA GLY A 102 -12.98 -14.98 11.01
C GLY A 102 -12.48 -15.57 9.69
N ASN A 103 -12.03 -14.74 8.75
CA ASN A 103 -11.44 -15.13 7.47
C ASN A 103 -9.89 -15.16 7.48
N GLY A 104 -9.26 -15.18 8.65
CA GLY A 104 -7.82 -15.35 8.80
C GLY A 104 -7.01 -14.08 8.60
N PHE A 105 -7.62 -12.91 8.81
CA PHE A 105 -6.90 -11.63 8.81
C PHE A 105 -6.56 -11.22 10.24
N GLU A 106 -5.39 -10.62 10.40
CA GLU A 106 -4.93 -10.03 11.64
C GLU A 106 -4.94 -8.50 11.53
N ARG A 107 -5.38 -7.82 12.61
CA ARG A 107 -5.42 -6.36 12.66
C ARG A 107 -4.11 -5.81 13.20
N ASP A 108 -3.60 -4.78 12.54
CA ASP A 108 -2.47 -4.01 12.99
C ASP A 108 -2.70 -2.50 12.79
N MET A 109 -1.88 -1.68 13.42
CA MET A 109 -1.95 -0.22 13.33
C MET A 109 -0.85 0.29 12.42
N VAL A 110 -1.14 1.35 11.69
CA VAL A 110 -0.09 2.08 10.97
C VAL A 110 0.70 2.88 11.98
N ALA A 111 1.98 2.52 12.16
CA ALA A 111 2.89 3.30 12.99
C ALA A 111 3.29 4.56 12.21
N ASN A 112 2.69 5.69 12.57
CA ASN A 112 2.93 6.94 11.86
C ASN A 112 2.95 8.12 12.83
N ASP A 113 4.10 8.77 12.93
CA ASP A 113 4.27 9.98 13.75
C ASP A 113 3.67 11.23 13.06
N CYS A 114 3.38 11.15 11.76
CA CYS A 114 2.75 12.20 10.96
C CYS A 114 1.61 11.61 10.12
N PRO A 115 0.34 11.61 10.60
CA PRO A 115 -0.79 11.02 9.88
C PRO A 115 -1.03 11.61 8.48
N GLU A 116 -0.64 12.86 8.25
CA GLU A 116 -0.79 13.54 6.95
C GLU A 116 0.36 13.22 5.98
N CYS A 117 1.44 12.60 6.48
CA CYS A 117 2.65 12.35 5.69
C CYS A 117 2.72 10.93 5.11
N TYR A 118 1.91 10.00 5.62
CA TYR A 118 1.90 8.60 5.18
C TYR A 118 0.56 8.29 4.49
N THR A 119 0.63 7.84 3.27
CA THR A 119 -0.51 7.65 2.39
C THR A 119 -0.74 6.17 2.06
N ILE A 120 -1.88 5.86 1.40
CA ILE A 120 -2.15 4.53 0.83
C ILE A 120 -1.06 4.13 -0.17
N GLU A 121 -0.55 5.08 -0.96
CA GLU A 121 0.56 4.80 -1.89
C GLU A 121 1.86 4.47 -1.14
N ASP A 122 2.13 5.13 -0.01
CA ASP A 122 3.27 4.79 0.85
C ASP A 122 3.10 3.40 1.47
N PHE A 123 1.89 3.08 1.94
CA PHE A 123 1.56 1.74 2.43
C PHE A 123 1.81 0.66 1.36
N CYS A 124 1.37 0.88 0.12
CA CYS A 124 1.61 -0.05 -0.99
C CYS A 124 3.10 -0.25 -1.27
N ARG A 125 3.92 0.80 -1.10
CA ARG A 125 5.38 0.73 -1.25
C ARG A 125 6.05 -0.06 -0.13
N GLU A 126 5.56 0.12 1.10
CA GLU A 126 6.07 -0.59 2.28
C GLU A 126 5.67 -2.06 2.26
N TYR A 127 4.45 -2.36 1.80
CA TYR A 127 3.89 -3.71 1.71
C TYR A 127 3.67 -4.15 0.25
N PRO A 128 4.73 -4.38 -0.54
CA PRO A 128 4.63 -4.70 -1.96
C PRO A 128 4.10 -6.11 -2.24
N LYS A 129 3.85 -6.92 -1.20
CA LYS A 129 3.32 -8.28 -1.27
C LYS A 129 2.32 -8.54 -0.15
N GLY A 130 1.30 -9.31 -0.49
CA GLY A 130 0.26 -9.72 0.45
C GLY A 130 -1.10 -9.10 0.15
N THR A 131 -2.07 -9.46 0.97
CA THR A 131 -3.45 -8.97 0.85
C THR A 131 -3.87 -8.26 2.12
N PHE A 132 -4.36 -7.04 1.96
CA PHE A 132 -4.71 -6.17 3.07
C PHE A 132 -6.07 -5.51 2.83
N VAL A 133 -6.76 -5.20 3.92
CA VAL A 133 -7.85 -4.22 3.93
C VAL A 133 -7.40 -3.08 4.84
N VAL A 134 -7.24 -1.91 4.26
CA VAL A 134 -6.71 -0.71 4.93
C VAL A 134 -7.87 0.21 5.29
N GLY A 135 -7.93 0.59 6.57
CA GLY A 135 -8.90 1.53 7.09
C GLY A 135 -8.31 2.94 7.22
N THR A 136 -8.98 3.93 6.66
CA THR A 136 -8.76 5.36 6.91
C THR A 136 -9.79 5.88 7.94
N GLY A 137 -9.89 7.17 8.16
CA GLY A 137 -10.88 7.74 9.09
C GLY A 137 -12.34 7.46 8.71
N SER A 138 -12.66 7.40 7.42
CA SER A 138 -14.02 7.24 6.90
C SER A 138 -14.15 6.31 5.70
N HIS A 139 -13.06 5.61 5.33
CA HIS A 139 -13.00 4.82 4.12
C HIS A 139 -12.24 3.50 4.34
N ALA A 140 -12.49 2.51 3.48
CA ALA A 140 -11.79 1.22 3.46
C ALA A 140 -11.33 0.92 2.03
N VAL A 141 -10.06 0.51 1.90
CA VAL A 141 -9.39 0.23 0.62
C VAL A 141 -8.76 -1.15 0.66
N ALA A 142 -8.89 -1.92 -0.43
CA ALA A 142 -8.15 -3.17 -0.56
C ALA A 142 -6.77 -2.91 -1.18
N VAL A 143 -5.75 -3.53 -0.60
CA VAL A 143 -4.40 -3.55 -1.16
C VAL A 143 -4.01 -5.00 -1.40
N VAL A 144 -3.61 -5.31 -2.64
CA VAL A 144 -3.19 -6.66 -3.04
C VAL A 144 -1.90 -6.55 -3.84
N ASP A 145 -0.85 -7.17 -3.32
CA ASP A 145 0.47 -7.20 -3.95
C ASP A 145 1.01 -5.83 -4.36
N GLY A 146 0.80 -4.82 -3.49
CA GLY A 146 1.28 -3.46 -3.68
C GLY A 146 0.39 -2.58 -4.57
N ASP A 147 -0.68 -3.11 -5.15
CA ASP A 147 -1.70 -2.33 -5.85
C ASP A 147 -2.91 -2.05 -4.94
N TYR A 148 -3.51 -0.86 -5.02
CA TYR A 148 -4.72 -0.54 -4.30
C TYR A 148 -5.94 -0.46 -5.21
N TYR A 149 -7.07 -0.99 -4.71
CA TYR A 149 -8.29 -1.21 -5.45
C TYR A 149 -9.44 -0.43 -4.84
N ASP A 150 -10.01 0.49 -5.62
CA ASP A 150 -11.11 1.34 -5.18
C ASP A 150 -11.94 1.84 -6.37
N ALA A 151 -13.12 2.41 -6.08
CA ALA A 151 -13.97 3.06 -7.08
C ALA A 151 -13.43 4.43 -7.54
N TRP A 152 -12.49 5.02 -6.83
CA TRP A 152 -11.77 6.25 -7.18
C TRP A 152 -10.33 6.18 -6.67
N ASN A 153 -9.46 7.09 -7.14
CA ASN A 153 -8.09 7.15 -6.66
C ASN A 153 -8.04 7.70 -5.22
N SER A 154 -7.90 6.79 -4.25
CA SER A 154 -7.75 7.07 -2.81
C SER A 154 -6.28 7.01 -2.35
N GLY A 155 -5.32 7.05 -3.26
CA GLY A 155 -3.90 6.89 -2.98
C GLY A 155 -3.31 7.90 -1.99
N ASN A 156 -3.89 9.11 -1.93
CA ASN A 156 -3.48 10.18 -1.02
C ASN A 156 -4.16 10.13 0.36
N ASP A 157 -5.10 9.19 0.59
CA ASP A 157 -5.75 9.06 1.88
C ASP A 157 -4.76 8.54 2.93
N ALA A 158 -4.90 9.01 4.18
CA ALA A 158 -4.06 8.58 5.29
C ALA A 158 -4.58 7.27 5.90
N PRO A 159 -3.83 6.17 5.85
CA PRO A 159 -4.19 4.92 6.51
C PRO A 159 -3.97 5.03 8.03
N LEU A 160 -4.91 4.49 8.81
CA LEU A 160 -4.84 4.49 10.27
C LEU A 160 -4.54 3.09 10.83
N TYR A 161 -5.09 2.07 10.20
CA TYR A 161 -4.92 0.68 10.58
C TYR A 161 -5.18 -0.22 9.36
N PHE A 162 -4.77 -1.46 9.47
CA PHE A 162 -5.01 -2.43 8.41
C PHE A 162 -5.31 -3.82 8.96
N TYR A 163 -5.91 -4.64 8.13
CA TYR A 163 -6.04 -6.07 8.32
C TYR A 163 -5.19 -6.77 7.27
N LYS A 164 -4.26 -7.61 7.71
CA LYS A 164 -3.37 -8.40 6.87
C LYS A 164 -3.83 -9.84 6.84
N LYS A 165 -3.96 -10.43 5.66
CA LYS A 165 -4.24 -11.86 5.53
C LYS A 165 -3.04 -12.65 6.03
N GLY A 166 -3.27 -13.54 7.02
CA GLY A 166 -2.26 -14.47 7.49
C GLY A 166 -1.75 -15.35 6.34
N MET A 167 -0.47 -15.69 6.34
CA MET A 167 0.03 -16.75 5.48
C MET A 167 -0.57 -18.06 6.02
N THR A 168 -1.52 -18.62 5.29
CA THR A 168 -1.90 -20.02 5.51
C THR A 168 -0.73 -20.83 5.01
N ASP A 169 0.10 -21.35 5.91
CA ASP A 169 0.94 -22.49 5.59
C ASP A 169 -0.01 -23.56 5.04
N LYS A 170 0.11 -23.84 3.74
CA LYS A 170 -0.57 -24.99 3.16
C LYS A 170 0.07 -26.21 3.83
N VAL A 171 -0.53 -26.64 4.95
CA VAL A 171 -0.31 -28.00 5.44
C VAL A 171 -0.78 -28.89 4.29
N ALA A 172 0.18 -29.48 3.62
CA ALA A 172 -0.05 -30.49 2.62
C ALA A 172 -0.79 -31.64 3.31
N GLU A 173 -2.11 -31.73 3.11
CA GLU A 173 -2.81 -32.99 3.27
C GLU A 173 -2.33 -33.92 2.16
N GLN A 174 -1.29 -34.65 2.49
CA GLN A 174 -1.02 -35.94 1.86
C GLN A 174 -1.78 -36.99 2.67
N HIS A 175 -2.88 -37.44 2.11
CA HIS A 175 -3.44 -38.77 2.39
C HIS A 175 -3.91 -39.38 1.06
#